data_219eb7da3ec84c648c5c68964a6ac61e
#
_entry.id   219eb7da3ec84c648c5c68964a6ac61e
#
_cell.length_a   1.000
_cell.length_b   1.000
_cell.length_c   1.000
_cell.angle_alpha   90.00
_cell.angle_beta   90.00
_cell.angle_gamma   90.00
#
_symmetry.space_group_name_H-M   'P 1'
#
loop_
_entity.id
_entity.type
_entity.pdbx_description
1 polymer ?
#
loop_
_entity_poly.entity_id
_entity_poly.type
_entity_poly.pdbx_seq_one_letter_code
_entity_poly.pdbx_strand_id
1 'polypeptide(L)'
;MPQKGPHISISPDFVVNRILRINIDDFQNWPESVREFAISIAEELFLAAYNPFVNADTVRQSVRAHYDRDSVALAHYYATAISEGITMFWSAHEAEVKFRDHLIEELRKIMPSEGILTDPASLVATETDATDLRMELPLVVVEPDTAEQVAGIVKLANELKFALIPRGGGSGMTGGAVPARRRSVIVSMTRMQSISSIDLEAMTVTCQSGCIT
;
A
#
# COMPACT_ATOMS: atom_id res chain seq x y z
N MET A 1 8.88 18.33 -27.87
CA MET A 1 8.03 18.42 -26.66
C MET A 1 7.68 16.99 -26.27
N PRO A 2 8.00 16.52 -25.06
CA PRO A 2 7.59 15.19 -24.65
C PRO A 2 6.06 15.18 -24.51
N GLN A 3 5.41 14.23 -25.17
CA GLN A 3 3.98 13.96 -25.00
C GLN A 3 3.76 13.58 -23.55
N LYS A 4 2.94 14.37 -22.83
CA LYS A 4 2.41 13.96 -21.53
C LYS A 4 1.56 12.72 -21.77
N GLY A 5 2.00 11.58 -21.21
CA GLY A 5 1.17 10.38 -21.14
C GLY A 5 -0.17 10.67 -20.45
N PRO A 6 -1.18 9.83 -20.61
CA PRO A 6 -2.47 10.02 -19.96
C PRO A 6 -2.26 10.06 -18.45
N HIS A 7 -2.40 11.22 -17.83
CA HIS A 7 -2.54 11.31 -16.39
C HIS A 7 -3.87 10.66 -16.03
N ILE A 8 -3.83 9.49 -15.42
CA ILE A 8 -4.99 8.94 -14.72
C ILE A 8 -5.17 9.83 -13.48
N SER A 9 -5.97 10.87 -13.61
CA SER A 9 -6.39 11.65 -12.46
C SER A 9 -7.46 10.85 -11.74
N ILE A 10 -7.18 10.42 -10.52
CA ILE A 10 -8.18 9.83 -9.63
C ILE A 10 -9.23 10.93 -9.39
N SER A 11 -10.53 10.63 -9.62
CA SER A 11 -11.55 11.66 -9.41
C SER A 11 -11.64 12.02 -7.93
N PRO A 12 -11.86 13.29 -7.59
CA PRO A 12 -12.03 13.72 -6.20
C PRO A 12 -13.13 12.96 -5.46
N ASP A 13 -14.24 12.65 -6.13
CA ASP A 13 -15.36 11.88 -5.59
C ASP A 13 -14.92 10.48 -5.15
N PHE A 14 -14.05 9.84 -5.93
CA PHE A 14 -13.47 8.56 -5.58
C PHE A 14 -12.58 8.65 -4.35
N VAL A 15 -11.77 9.71 -4.22
CA VAL A 15 -10.92 9.94 -3.05
C VAL A 15 -11.77 10.12 -1.80
N VAL A 16 -12.82 10.95 -1.86
CA VAL A 16 -13.75 11.17 -0.75
C VAL A 16 -14.44 9.86 -0.34
N ASN A 17 -14.96 9.10 -1.28
CA ASN A 17 -15.58 7.81 -1.00
C ASN A 17 -14.59 6.82 -0.37
N ARG A 18 -13.38 6.72 -0.90
CA ARG A 18 -12.35 5.79 -0.43
C ARG A 18 -11.84 6.14 0.98
N ILE A 19 -11.66 7.41 1.26
CA ILE A 19 -11.04 7.92 2.50
C ILE A 19 -12.08 8.18 3.58
N LEU A 20 -13.11 8.96 3.26
CA LEU A 20 -14.16 9.36 4.22
C LEU A 20 -15.36 8.42 4.23
N ARG A 21 -15.42 7.46 3.30
CA ARG A 21 -16.52 6.49 3.14
C ARG A 21 -17.89 7.12 2.90
N ILE A 22 -17.90 8.34 2.39
CA ILE A 22 -19.12 9.03 1.99
C ILE A 22 -19.59 8.44 0.65
N ASN A 23 -20.87 8.11 0.54
CA ASN A 23 -21.44 7.57 -0.70
C ASN A 23 -21.32 8.59 -1.84
N ILE A 24 -20.92 8.12 -3.04
CA ILE A 24 -20.67 9.01 -4.20
C ILE A 24 -21.94 9.71 -4.63
N ASP A 25 -23.07 8.99 -4.71
CA ASP A 25 -24.34 9.56 -5.17
C ASP A 25 -24.86 10.64 -4.19
N ASP A 26 -24.70 10.41 -2.88
CA ASP A 26 -25.02 11.42 -1.86
C ASP A 26 -24.08 12.63 -1.96
N PHE A 27 -22.77 12.37 -2.10
CA PHE A 27 -21.74 13.40 -2.18
C PHE A 27 -21.95 14.34 -3.38
N GLN A 28 -22.32 13.83 -4.52
CA GLN A 28 -22.59 14.62 -5.73
C GLN A 28 -23.76 15.61 -5.57
N ASN A 29 -24.67 15.31 -4.66
CA ASN A 29 -25.81 16.20 -4.34
C ASN A 29 -25.48 17.26 -3.27
N TRP A 30 -24.26 17.24 -2.68
CA TRP A 30 -23.85 18.23 -1.70
C TRP A 30 -23.56 19.59 -2.35
N PRO A 31 -23.75 20.72 -1.63
CA PRO A 31 -23.31 22.04 -2.10
C PRO A 31 -21.83 22.06 -2.47
N GLU A 32 -21.48 22.82 -3.51
CA GLU A 32 -20.13 22.84 -4.05
C GLU A 32 -19.07 23.18 -2.99
N SER A 33 -19.30 24.21 -2.16
CA SER A 33 -18.38 24.59 -1.08
C SER A 33 -18.18 23.50 -0.02
N VAL A 34 -19.21 22.67 0.23
CA VAL A 34 -19.12 21.56 1.16
C VAL A 34 -18.34 20.40 0.53
N ARG A 35 -18.52 20.16 -0.76
CA ARG A 35 -17.75 19.16 -1.50
C ARG A 35 -16.27 19.52 -1.55
N GLU A 36 -15.93 20.77 -1.84
CA GLU A 36 -14.55 21.26 -1.85
C GLU A 36 -13.89 21.05 -0.48
N PHE A 37 -14.58 21.37 0.60
CA PHE A 37 -14.08 21.13 1.95
C PHE A 37 -13.86 19.64 2.25
N ALA A 38 -14.82 18.77 1.91
CA ALA A 38 -14.66 17.33 2.10
C ALA A 38 -13.52 16.75 1.25
N ILE A 39 -13.34 17.25 0.02
CA ILE A 39 -12.21 16.87 -0.85
C ILE A 39 -10.89 17.25 -0.19
N SER A 40 -10.74 18.48 0.28
CA SER A 40 -9.50 18.94 0.92
C SER A 40 -9.12 18.10 2.16
N ILE A 41 -10.09 17.75 2.99
CA ILE A 41 -9.89 16.85 4.13
C ILE A 41 -9.48 15.45 3.66
N ALA A 42 -10.15 14.92 2.63
CA ALA A 42 -9.85 13.59 2.11
C ALA A 42 -8.44 13.52 1.48
N GLU A 43 -8.00 14.57 0.80
CA GLU A 43 -6.66 14.69 0.23
C GLU A 43 -5.57 14.72 1.31
N GLU A 44 -5.77 15.46 2.41
CA GLU A 44 -4.84 15.44 3.53
C GLU A 44 -4.74 14.03 4.15
N LEU A 45 -5.87 13.37 4.39
CA LEU A 45 -5.90 11.99 4.93
C LEU A 45 -5.29 10.98 3.95
N PHE A 46 -5.43 11.20 2.64
CA PHE A 46 -4.83 10.37 1.61
C PHE A 46 -3.30 10.32 1.74
N LEU A 47 -2.66 11.43 2.11
CA LEU A 47 -1.22 11.47 2.36
C LEU A 47 -0.81 10.51 3.49
N ALA A 48 -1.58 10.44 4.58
CA ALA A 48 -1.30 9.51 5.66
C ALA A 48 -1.49 8.03 5.26
N ALA A 49 -2.37 7.76 4.29
CA ALA A 49 -2.66 6.41 3.84
C ALA A 49 -1.67 5.87 2.80
N TYR A 50 -1.13 6.75 1.94
CA TYR A 50 -0.43 6.35 0.71
C TYR A 50 0.96 6.98 0.54
N ASN A 51 1.38 7.87 1.44
CA ASN A 51 2.73 8.42 1.41
C ASN A 51 3.51 7.99 2.66
N PRO A 52 4.38 6.96 2.55
CA PRO A 52 5.10 6.43 3.70
C PRO A 52 6.20 7.37 4.22
N PHE A 53 6.50 8.48 3.52
CA PHE A 53 7.43 9.51 3.97
C PHE A 53 6.77 10.57 4.87
N VAL A 54 5.44 10.56 4.99
CA VAL A 54 4.68 11.54 5.77
C VAL A 54 4.41 10.98 7.17
N ASN A 55 4.59 11.83 8.19
CA ASN A 55 4.25 11.47 9.56
C ASN A 55 2.73 11.57 9.77
N ALA A 56 2.10 10.44 10.10
CA ALA A 56 0.66 10.34 10.31
C ALA A 56 0.12 11.23 11.43
N ASP A 57 0.91 11.45 12.52
CA ASP A 57 0.49 12.32 13.63
C ASP A 57 0.48 13.80 13.19
N THR A 58 1.42 14.21 12.33
CA THR A 58 1.42 15.56 11.75
C THR A 58 0.18 15.77 10.89
N VAL A 59 -0.19 14.79 10.05
CA VAL A 59 -1.42 14.85 9.25
C VAL A 59 -2.65 14.89 10.16
N ARG A 60 -2.68 14.09 11.22
CA ARG A 60 -3.80 14.08 12.18
C ARG A 60 -4.02 15.45 12.82
N GLN A 61 -2.94 16.11 13.21
CA GLN A 61 -3.02 17.48 13.78
C GLN A 61 -3.48 18.50 12.75
N SER A 62 -2.96 18.43 11.51
CA SER A 62 -3.36 19.30 10.41
C SER A 62 -4.85 19.15 10.08
N VAL A 63 -5.30 17.94 9.85
CA VAL A 63 -6.72 17.62 9.57
C VAL A 63 -7.64 18.10 10.69
N ARG A 64 -7.25 17.89 11.95
CA ARG A 64 -8.03 18.37 13.09
C ARG A 64 -8.15 19.89 13.09
N ALA A 65 -7.03 20.59 12.94
CA ALA A 65 -7.02 22.07 12.93
C ALA A 65 -7.82 22.62 11.75
N HIS A 66 -7.70 21.97 10.57
CA HIS A 66 -8.45 22.35 9.38
C HIS A 66 -9.96 22.13 9.58
N TYR A 67 -10.35 20.97 10.09
CA TYR A 67 -11.75 20.65 10.37
C TYR A 67 -12.35 21.61 11.42
N ASP A 68 -11.68 21.83 12.55
CA ASP A 68 -12.17 22.68 13.64
C ASP A 68 -12.37 24.14 13.18
N ARG A 69 -11.52 24.63 12.25
CA ARG A 69 -11.61 26.00 11.71
C ARG A 69 -12.79 26.16 10.76
N ASP A 70 -12.95 25.26 9.80
CA ASP A 70 -13.79 25.49 8.62
C ASP A 70 -15.15 24.77 8.70
N SER A 71 -15.29 23.75 9.53
CA SER A 71 -16.56 23.04 9.74
C SER A 71 -17.65 23.88 10.40
N VAL A 72 -17.28 24.95 11.10
CA VAL A 72 -18.20 25.85 11.83
C VAL A 72 -19.24 26.50 10.88
N ALA A 73 -18.86 26.68 9.61
CA ALA A 73 -19.76 27.25 8.59
C ALA A 73 -20.68 26.20 7.94
N LEU A 74 -20.51 24.92 8.26
CA LEU A 74 -21.28 23.85 7.63
C LEU A 74 -22.59 23.57 8.35
N ALA A 75 -23.60 23.13 7.61
CA ALA A 75 -24.78 22.54 8.22
C ALA A 75 -24.39 21.26 8.99
N HIS A 76 -25.03 21.04 10.14
CA HIS A 76 -24.74 19.93 11.05
C HIS A 76 -24.63 18.56 10.37
N TYR A 77 -25.50 18.28 9.41
CA TYR A 77 -25.51 17.02 8.65
C TYR A 77 -24.17 16.77 7.95
N TYR A 78 -23.64 17.76 7.22
CA TYR A 78 -22.37 17.62 6.47
C TYR A 78 -21.17 17.55 7.41
N ALA A 79 -21.14 18.41 8.42
CA ALA A 79 -20.09 18.41 9.43
C ALA A 79 -20.00 17.05 10.12
N THR A 80 -21.12 16.46 10.51
CA THR A 80 -21.18 15.14 11.14
C THR A 80 -20.66 14.05 10.21
N ALA A 81 -21.11 14.00 8.95
CA ALA A 81 -20.69 12.99 7.99
C ALA A 81 -19.17 13.02 7.75
N ILE A 82 -18.59 14.23 7.62
CA ILE A 82 -17.14 14.39 7.44
C ILE A 82 -16.38 13.97 8.72
N SER A 83 -16.85 14.38 9.91
CA SER A 83 -16.25 14.01 11.21
C SER A 83 -16.25 12.51 11.44
N GLU A 84 -17.36 11.85 11.14
CA GLU A 84 -17.47 10.40 11.22
C GLU A 84 -16.49 9.72 10.26
N GLY A 85 -16.38 10.23 9.02
CA GLY A 85 -15.41 9.75 8.04
C GLY A 85 -13.96 9.86 8.53
N ILE A 86 -13.57 11.01 9.10
CA ILE A 86 -12.26 11.22 9.72
C ILE A 86 -12.01 10.21 10.86
N THR A 87 -12.99 10.01 11.72
CA THR A 87 -12.90 9.07 12.85
C THR A 87 -12.73 7.63 12.35
N MET A 88 -13.52 7.22 11.37
CA MET A 88 -13.43 5.89 10.75
C MET A 88 -12.08 5.68 10.06
N PHE A 89 -11.56 6.70 9.38
CA PHE A 89 -10.25 6.65 8.75
C PHE A 89 -9.15 6.37 9.79
N TRP A 90 -9.08 7.15 10.87
CA TRP A 90 -8.04 6.98 11.89
C TRP A 90 -8.17 5.65 12.63
N SER A 91 -9.38 5.19 12.93
CA SER A 91 -9.59 3.86 13.52
C SER A 91 -9.08 2.74 12.61
N ALA A 92 -9.33 2.84 11.30
CA ALA A 92 -8.85 1.87 10.33
C ALA A 92 -7.31 1.95 10.17
N HIS A 93 -6.75 3.16 10.13
CA HIS A 93 -5.31 3.37 10.03
C HIS A 93 -4.56 2.77 11.25
N GLU A 94 -5.03 3.03 12.46
CA GLU A 94 -4.46 2.45 13.68
C GLU A 94 -4.54 0.92 13.70
N ALA A 95 -5.62 0.35 13.20
CA ALA A 95 -5.75 -1.10 13.07
C ALA A 95 -4.75 -1.69 12.06
N GLU A 96 -4.47 -0.98 10.96
CA GLU A 96 -3.44 -1.40 9.99
C GLU A 96 -2.03 -1.29 10.58
N VAL A 97 -1.71 -0.23 11.32
CA VAL A 97 -0.42 -0.09 12.01
C VAL A 97 -0.21 -1.24 12.99
N LYS A 98 -1.18 -1.53 13.86
CA LYS A 98 -1.11 -2.66 14.80
C LYS A 98 -0.95 -4.01 14.10
N PHE A 99 -1.68 -4.20 13.01
CA PHE A 99 -1.55 -5.42 12.21
C PHE A 99 -0.15 -5.56 11.60
N ARG A 100 0.39 -4.47 11.05
CA ARG A 100 1.74 -4.43 10.49
C ARG A 100 2.80 -4.74 11.54
N ASP A 101 2.71 -4.13 12.71
CA ASP A 101 3.66 -4.36 13.81
C ASP A 101 3.65 -5.84 14.24
N HIS A 102 2.45 -6.40 14.43
CA HIS A 102 2.32 -7.82 14.74
C HIS A 102 2.85 -8.72 13.63
N LEU A 103 2.58 -8.41 12.37
CA LEU A 103 3.12 -9.15 11.23
C LEU A 103 4.66 -9.14 11.22
N ILE A 104 5.28 -8.00 11.50
CA ILE A 104 6.75 -7.86 11.57
C ILE A 104 7.32 -8.73 12.70
N GLU A 105 6.67 -8.77 13.86
CA GLU A 105 7.06 -9.64 14.97
C GLU A 105 7.02 -11.13 14.59
N GLU A 106 5.96 -11.57 13.91
CA GLU A 106 5.84 -12.95 13.46
C GLU A 106 6.85 -13.29 12.35
N LEU A 107 7.11 -12.37 11.41
CA LEU A 107 8.12 -12.55 10.37
C LEU A 107 9.55 -12.72 10.95
N ARG A 108 9.87 -12.01 12.04
CA ARG A 108 11.17 -12.15 12.74
C ARG A 108 11.40 -13.51 13.36
N LYS A 109 10.36 -14.32 13.55
CA LYS A 109 10.49 -15.71 14.00
C LYS A 109 10.82 -16.67 12.85
N ILE A 110 10.61 -16.26 11.60
CA ILE A 110 10.78 -17.06 10.40
C ILE A 110 12.10 -16.75 9.70
N MET A 111 12.53 -15.48 9.71
CA MET A 111 13.69 -15.03 8.96
C MET A 111 14.44 -13.90 9.69
N PRO A 112 15.72 -13.67 9.35
CA PRO A 112 16.50 -12.56 9.91
C PRO A 112 15.90 -11.18 9.63
N SER A 113 16.09 -10.25 10.56
CA SER A 113 15.53 -8.89 10.45
C SER A 113 16.06 -8.10 9.26
N GLU A 114 17.26 -8.41 8.78
CA GLU A 114 17.88 -7.77 7.61
C GLU A 114 17.15 -8.05 6.29
N GLY A 115 16.36 -9.12 6.27
CA GLY A 115 15.50 -9.47 5.14
C GLY A 115 14.07 -8.94 5.28
N ILE A 116 13.74 -8.15 6.32
CA ILE A 116 12.42 -7.58 6.55
C ILE A 116 12.51 -6.06 6.37
N LEU A 117 12.15 -5.58 5.18
CA LEU A 117 12.29 -4.18 4.81
C LEU A 117 10.99 -3.43 5.08
N THR A 118 11.07 -2.40 5.90
CA THR A 118 9.92 -1.58 6.35
C THR A 118 10.11 -0.10 6.07
N ASP A 119 11.27 0.26 5.56
CA ASP A 119 11.60 1.64 5.25
C ASP A 119 10.81 2.15 4.03
N PRO A 120 10.47 3.46 3.99
CA PRO A 120 9.67 4.04 2.94
C PRO A 120 10.23 3.82 1.52
N ALA A 121 11.55 3.86 1.34
CA ALA A 121 12.16 3.71 0.03
C ALA A 121 11.95 2.30 -0.53
N SER A 122 12.15 1.27 0.30
CA SER A 122 11.91 -0.13 -0.06
C SER A 122 10.44 -0.40 -0.40
N LEU A 123 9.51 0.18 0.36
CA LEU A 123 8.07 0.03 0.09
C LEU A 123 7.69 0.66 -1.25
N VAL A 124 8.11 1.90 -1.51
CA VAL A 124 7.81 2.61 -2.76
C VAL A 124 8.48 1.96 -3.97
N ALA A 125 9.73 1.47 -3.83
CA ALA A 125 10.43 0.78 -4.92
C ALA A 125 9.72 -0.50 -5.38
N THR A 126 8.87 -1.08 -4.55
CA THR A 126 8.16 -2.33 -4.85
C THR A 126 6.67 -2.15 -5.11
N GLU A 127 6.13 -0.93 -5.04
CA GLU A 127 4.71 -0.64 -5.34
C GLU A 127 4.37 -0.72 -6.83
N THR A 128 5.38 -0.75 -7.71
CA THR A 128 5.25 -0.84 -9.17
C THR A 128 6.19 -1.90 -9.74
N ASP A 129 5.91 -2.37 -10.95
CA ASP A 129 6.83 -3.16 -11.79
C ASP A 129 7.18 -2.39 -13.07
N ALA A 130 7.45 -3.06 -14.19
CA ALA A 130 7.67 -2.40 -15.48
C ALA A 130 6.40 -1.82 -16.12
N THR A 131 5.25 -1.95 -15.45
CA THR A 131 4.01 -1.25 -15.82
C THR A 131 3.89 0.06 -15.06
N ASP A 132 3.03 0.98 -15.53
CA ASP A 132 2.70 2.22 -14.82
C ASP A 132 1.62 2.00 -13.72
N LEU A 133 1.32 0.74 -13.39
CA LEU A 133 0.31 0.41 -12.39
C LEU A 133 0.85 0.66 -10.99
N ARG A 134 0.16 1.53 -10.26
CA ARG A 134 0.34 1.76 -8.81
C ARG A 134 -1.02 1.61 -8.15
N MET A 135 -1.15 0.61 -7.29
CA MET A 135 -2.45 0.31 -6.68
C MET A 135 -2.45 0.50 -5.17
N GLU A 136 -1.54 -0.17 -4.48
CA GLU A 136 -1.44 -0.11 -3.01
C GLU A 136 0.03 -0.15 -2.60
N LEU A 137 0.36 0.44 -1.44
CA LEU A 137 1.66 0.21 -0.81
C LEU A 137 1.67 -1.16 -0.12
N PRO A 138 2.76 -1.93 -0.23
CA PRO A 138 2.90 -3.13 0.58
C PRO A 138 3.07 -2.77 2.06
N LEU A 139 2.63 -3.64 2.97
CA LEU A 139 2.89 -3.48 4.40
C LEU A 139 4.38 -3.65 4.72
N VAL A 140 5.00 -4.62 4.06
CA VAL A 140 6.37 -5.05 4.30
C VAL A 140 6.89 -5.67 3.01
N VAL A 141 8.19 -5.53 2.76
CA VAL A 141 8.92 -6.31 1.77
C VAL A 141 9.77 -7.32 2.51
N VAL A 142 9.72 -8.59 2.13
CA VAL A 142 10.57 -9.64 2.69
C VAL A 142 11.48 -10.23 1.63
N GLU A 143 12.73 -10.49 1.99
CA GLU A 143 13.77 -11.06 1.13
C GLU A 143 14.26 -12.39 1.75
N PRO A 144 13.53 -13.51 1.53
CA PRO A 144 13.95 -14.81 2.04
C PRO A 144 15.22 -15.30 1.36
N ASP A 145 16.07 -16.00 2.13
CA ASP A 145 17.27 -16.66 1.65
C ASP A 145 17.03 -18.14 1.28
N THR A 146 15.98 -18.75 1.82
CA THR A 146 15.73 -20.20 1.68
C THR A 146 14.27 -20.53 1.38
N ALA A 147 14.04 -21.71 0.82
CA ALA A 147 12.69 -22.22 0.55
C ALA A 147 11.88 -22.44 1.83
N GLU A 148 12.54 -22.79 2.95
CA GLU A 148 11.91 -22.98 4.26
C GLU A 148 11.34 -21.66 4.79
N GLN A 149 12.08 -20.55 4.62
CA GLN A 149 11.58 -19.22 4.97
C GLN A 149 10.38 -18.84 4.11
N VAL A 150 10.42 -19.08 2.80
CA VAL A 150 9.25 -18.88 1.91
C VAL A 150 8.05 -19.70 2.39
N ALA A 151 8.25 -20.97 2.71
CA ALA A 151 7.17 -21.83 3.22
C ALA A 151 6.60 -21.32 4.55
N GLY A 152 7.45 -20.80 5.44
CA GLY A 152 7.05 -20.15 6.70
C GLY A 152 6.19 -18.93 6.46
N ILE A 153 6.60 -18.05 5.54
CA ILE A 153 5.87 -16.84 5.15
C ILE A 153 4.49 -17.21 4.57
N VAL A 154 4.42 -18.24 3.72
CA VAL A 154 3.14 -18.72 3.13
C VAL A 154 2.19 -19.26 4.21
N LYS A 155 2.69 -19.97 5.21
CA LYS A 155 1.89 -20.42 6.35
C LYS A 155 1.35 -19.23 7.14
N LEU A 156 2.22 -18.30 7.48
CA LEU A 156 1.84 -17.08 8.19
C LEU A 156 0.79 -16.26 7.42
N ALA A 157 0.91 -16.18 6.10
CA ALA A 157 -0.08 -15.51 5.25
C ALA A 157 -1.46 -16.18 5.32
N ASN A 158 -1.48 -17.51 5.40
CA ASN A 158 -2.74 -18.27 5.58
C ASN A 158 -3.34 -18.07 6.98
N GLU A 159 -2.53 -17.87 8.01
CA GLU A 159 -2.98 -17.62 9.39
C GLU A 159 -3.52 -16.21 9.56
N LEU A 160 -2.72 -15.21 9.18
CA LEU A 160 -3.05 -13.79 9.38
C LEU A 160 -3.89 -13.18 8.25
N LYS A 161 -4.12 -13.91 7.14
CA LYS A 161 -4.96 -13.48 6.00
C LYS A 161 -4.48 -12.22 5.29
N PHE A 162 -3.19 -12.15 4.99
CA PHE A 162 -2.63 -11.14 4.10
C PHE A 162 -2.31 -11.71 2.71
N ALA A 163 -2.19 -10.83 1.71
CA ALA A 163 -1.86 -11.23 0.35
C ALA A 163 -0.33 -11.33 0.17
N LEU A 164 0.13 -12.37 -0.52
CA LEU A 164 1.52 -12.51 -0.94
C LEU A 164 1.67 -12.11 -2.39
N ILE A 165 2.67 -11.27 -2.67
CA ILE A 165 3.03 -10.83 -4.00
C ILE A 165 4.47 -11.29 -4.28
N PRO A 166 4.66 -12.37 -5.02
CA PRO A 166 6.00 -12.82 -5.38
C PRO A 166 6.63 -11.85 -6.38
N ARG A 167 7.89 -11.50 -6.14
CA ARG A 167 8.64 -10.56 -6.99
C ARG A 167 10.04 -11.10 -7.27
N GLY A 168 10.37 -11.28 -8.55
CA GLY A 168 11.73 -11.46 -9.02
C GLY A 168 12.42 -10.11 -9.22
N GLY A 169 12.93 -9.81 -10.41
CA GLY A 169 13.54 -8.52 -10.74
C GLY A 169 12.56 -7.35 -10.90
N GLY A 170 11.25 -7.57 -10.82
CA GLY A 170 10.25 -6.52 -11.04
C GLY A 170 10.11 -6.06 -12.48
N SER A 171 10.63 -6.83 -13.44
CA SER A 171 10.63 -6.51 -14.87
C SER A 171 9.37 -6.98 -15.62
N GLY A 172 8.39 -7.54 -14.91
CA GLY A 172 7.12 -7.99 -15.48
C GLY A 172 6.29 -6.83 -16.01
N MET A 173 5.54 -7.07 -17.09
CA MET A 173 4.70 -6.06 -17.76
C MET A 173 3.19 -6.34 -17.61
N THR A 174 2.81 -7.16 -16.64
CA THR A 174 1.41 -7.58 -16.44
C THR A 174 0.85 -7.22 -15.06
N GLY A 175 1.63 -6.49 -14.24
CA GLY A 175 1.22 -6.11 -12.89
C GLY A 175 1.26 -7.26 -11.87
N GLY A 176 1.83 -8.42 -12.21
CA GLY A 176 1.88 -9.59 -11.33
C GLY A 176 2.76 -9.41 -10.09
N ALA A 177 3.67 -8.44 -10.11
CA ALA A 177 4.56 -8.09 -8.99
C ALA A 177 4.11 -6.81 -8.25
N VAL A 178 2.89 -6.31 -8.51
CA VAL A 178 2.34 -5.08 -7.93
C VAL A 178 1.31 -5.42 -6.84
N PRO A 179 1.37 -4.78 -5.66
CA PRO A 179 0.37 -4.97 -4.62
C PRO A 179 -0.99 -4.45 -5.06
N ALA A 180 -1.95 -5.35 -5.30
CA ALA A 180 -3.30 -5.02 -5.74
C ALA A 180 -4.32 -4.89 -4.59
N ARG A 181 -3.90 -5.16 -3.36
CA ARG A 181 -4.76 -5.15 -2.16
C ARG A 181 -4.03 -4.54 -0.98
N ARG A 182 -4.78 -3.89 -0.11
CA ARG A 182 -4.31 -3.60 1.24
C ARG A 182 -3.90 -4.90 1.92
N ARG A 183 -2.99 -4.83 2.88
CA ARG A 183 -2.40 -5.99 3.56
C ARG A 183 -1.72 -6.94 2.59
N SER A 184 -0.91 -6.39 1.70
CA SER A 184 -0.01 -7.16 0.84
C SER A 184 1.40 -7.15 1.41
N VAL A 185 2.10 -8.27 1.25
CA VAL A 185 3.52 -8.44 1.54
C VAL A 185 4.22 -8.81 0.23
N ILE A 186 5.22 -8.05 -0.14
CA ILE A 186 6.09 -8.39 -1.27
C ILE A 186 7.09 -9.45 -0.80
N VAL A 187 7.16 -10.56 -1.51
CA VAL A 187 8.18 -11.59 -1.31
C VAL A 187 9.20 -11.45 -2.44
N SER A 188 10.25 -10.68 -2.18
CA SER A 188 11.34 -10.44 -3.12
C SER A 188 12.30 -11.62 -3.10
N MET A 189 12.50 -12.25 -4.25
CA MET A 189 13.40 -13.40 -4.39
C MET A 189 14.85 -13.00 -4.68
N THR A 190 15.20 -11.73 -4.53
CA THR A 190 16.50 -11.18 -4.91
C THR A 190 17.70 -11.82 -4.22
N ARG A 191 17.49 -12.47 -3.06
CA ARG A 191 18.54 -13.20 -2.34
C ARG A 191 18.68 -14.67 -2.77
N MET A 192 17.73 -15.20 -3.52
CA MET A 192 17.71 -16.59 -3.99
C MET A 192 18.19 -16.68 -5.44
N GLN A 193 19.52 -16.54 -5.68
CA GLN A 193 20.10 -16.38 -7.01
C GLN A 193 21.05 -17.50 -7.42
N SER A 194 21.10 -18.61 -6.69
CA SER A 194 22.03 -19.70 -6.99
C SER A 194 21.61 -20.48 -8.23
N ILE A 195 22.58 -20.80 -9.09
CA ILE A 195 22.44 -21.76 -10.20
C ILE A 195 22.98 -23.10 -9.70
N SER A 196 22.14 -24.13 -9.65
CA SER A 196 22.51 -25.44 -9.12
C SER A 196 23.04 -26.39 -10.17
N SER A 197 22.56 -26.31 -11.42
CA SER A 197 23.08 -27.15 -12.52
C SER A 197 22.84 -26.49 -13.88
N ILE A 198 23.73 -26.81 -14.82
CA ILE A 198 23.60 -26.49 -16.24
C ILE A 198 23.80 -27.81 -17.01
N ASP A 199 22.80 -28.21 -17.77
CA ASP A 199 22.82 -29.38 -18.61
C ASP A 199 22.84 -28.92 -20.09
N LEU A 200 23.98 -29.07 -20.73
CA LEU A 200 24.19 -28.65 -22.13
C LEU A 200 23.55 -29.62 -23.13
N GLU A 201 23.37 -30.88 -22.79
CA GLU A 201 22.71 -31.85 -23.65
C GLU A 201 21.21 -31.65 -23.66
N ALA A 202 20.62 -31.46 -22.49
CA ALA A 202 19.21 -31.17 -22.33
C ALA A 202 18.86 -29.67 -22.56
N MET A 203 19.85 -28.80 -22.74
CA MET A 203 19.69 -27.34 -22.90
C MET A 203 18.85 -26.74 -21.73
N THR A 204 19.13 -27.17 -20.50
CA THR A 204 18.41 -26.72 -19.31
C THR A 204 19.35 -26.13 -18.26
N VAL A 205 18.80 -25.20 -17.48
CA VAL A 205 19.44 -24.61 -16.29
C VAL A 205 18.50 -24.76 -15.12
N THR A 206 19.00 -25.28 -14.00
CA THR A 206 18.27 -25.28 -12.73
C THR A 206 18.82 -24.17 -11.85
N CYS A 207 17.96 -23.24 -11.50
CA CYS A 207 18.32 -22.09 -10.69
C CYS A 207 17.23 -21.73 -9.66
N GLN A 208 17.60 -20.95 -8.67
CA GLN A 208 16.65 -20.35 -7.74
C GLN A 208 15.82 -19.25 -8.39
N SER A 209 14.68 -18.94 -7.79
CA SER A 209 13.64 -18.06 -8.35
C SER A 209 14.01 -16.58 -8.48
N GLY A 210 15.10 -16.13 -7.87
CA GLY A 210 15.63 -14.77 -7.98
C GLY A 210 16.73 -14.59 -9.03
N CYS A 211 17.11 -15.65 -9.75
CA CYS A 211 18.06 -15.52 -10.84
C CYS A 211 17.50 -14.62 -11.95
N ILE A 212 18.32 -13.68 -12.39
CA ILE A 212 18.03 -12.82 -13.56
C ILE A 212 18.61 -13.51 -14.79
N THR A 213 17.78 -13.69 -15.79
CA THR A 213 18.14 -14.29 -17.10
C THR A 213 18.44 -13.23 -18.13
#